data_5df2dc6adb731ff91641d09fd8882487
#
_entry.id   5df2dc6adb731ff91641d09fd8882487
#
_cell.length_a   1.000
_cell.length_b   1.000
_cell.length_c   1.000
_cell.angle_alpha   90.00
_cell.angle_beta   90.00
_cell.angle_gamma   90.00
#
_symmetry.space_group_name_H-M   'P 1'
#
loop_
_entity.id
_entity.type
_entity.pdbx_description
1 polymer ?
#
loop_
_entity_poly.entity_id
_entity_poly.type
_entity_poly.pdbx_seq_one_letter_code
_entity_poly.pdbx_strand_id
1 'polypeptide(L)'
;MESAFLKDNTDVYDITFQTEKSVKIKIEVDTQPPLKFKTEQKLLLLPQSFMTRCFTLPTLFAGKMHALVYRAWKNRVKGRDWYDFEWYVRHNIPLDFTHLSERALQFNQEEFDKETFLQKLNERLAAADINQVKADVLPFVRNPKELDIWSNDYFLQLAKMIRFE
;
A
#
# COMPACT_ATOMS: atom_id res chain seq x y z
N MET A 1 8.79 0.92 16.90
CA MET A 1 7.71 0.08 16.34
C MET A 1 7.67 -1.23 17.12
N GLU A 2 6.74 -1.34 18.05
CA GLU A 2 6.59 -2.56 18.85
C GLU A 2 5.81 -3.59 18.03
N SER A 3 6.36 -4.78 17.85
CA SER A 3 5.64 -5.91 17.28
C SER A 3 5.03 -6.72 18.43
N ALA A 4 3.71 -6.70 18.53
CA ALA A 4 2.99 -7.55 19.46
C ALA A 4 2.81 -8.94 18.85
N PHE A 5 3.17 -9.97 19.60
CA PHE A 5 2.82 -11.36 19.30
C PHE A 5 1.62 -11.72 20.16
N LEU A 6 0.49 -12.02 19.54
CA LEU A 6 -0.61 -12.68 20.25
C LEU A 6 -0.17 -14.13 20.51
N LYS A 7 0.16 -14.43 21.76
CA LYS A 7 0.08 -15.79 22.28
C LYS A 7 -1.33 -15.96 22.80
N ASP A 8 -2.10 -16.82 22.16
CA ASP A 8 -3.38 -17.21 22.70
C ASP A 8 -3.11 -18.11 23.91
N ASN A 9 -3.42 -17.59 25.10
CA ASN A 9 -3.35 -18.31 26.37
C ASN A 9 -4.75 -18.72 26.85
N THR A 10 -5.75 -18.75 25.98
CA THR A 10 -7.07 -19.21 26.36
C THR A 10 -7.15 -20.72 26.18
N ASP A 11 -7.29 -21.46 27.28
CA ASP A 11 -7.51 -22.91 27.34
C ASP A 11 -8.75 -23.41 26.59
N VAL A 12 -9.46 -22.51 25.87
CA VAL A 12 -10.71 -22.80 25.17
C VAL A 12 -10.48 -23.28 23.74
N TYR A 13 -9.29 -23.10 23.18
CA TYR A 13 -8.96 -23.50 21.81
C TYR A 13 -7.63 -24.27 21.75
N ASP A 14 -7.58 -25.39 22.41
CA ASP A 14 -6.51 -26.38 22.15
C ASP A 14 -6.79 -27.08 20.81
N ILE A 15 -6.60 -26.32 19.72
CA ILE A 15 -6.56 -26.93 18.39
C ILE A 15 -5.15 -27.46 18.21
N THR A 16 -4.94 -28.69 18.62
CA THR A 16 -3.75 -29.45 18.29
C THR A 16 -3.74 -29.73 16.80
N PHE A 17 -3.12 -28.80 16.03
CA PHE A 17 -2.77 -29.09 14.66
C PHE A 17 -1.66 -30.14 14.65
N GLN A 18 -1.99 -31.34 14.20
CA GLN A 18 -1.02 -32.46 14.04
C GLN A 18 0.02 -32.18 12.94
N THR A 19 0.07 -31.01 12.36
CA THR A 19 1.04 -30.61 11.36
C THR A 19 1.84 -29.41 11.88
N GLU A 20 3.17 -29.52 11.85
CA GLU A 20 4.15 -28.51 12.29
C GLU A 20 4.09 -27.15 11.55
N LYS A 21 3.03 -26.87 10.81
CA LYS A 21 2.84 -25.61 10.07
C LYS A 21 2.14 -24.59 10.96
N SER A 22 2.94 -23.78 11.66
CA SER A 22 2.42 -22.60 12.34
C SER A 22 2.21 -21.45 11.35
N VAL A 23 1.09 -20.73 11.48
CA VAL A 23 0.84 -19.46 10.76
C VAL A 23 1.24 -18.33 11.69
N LYS A 24 2.25 -17.56 11.29
CA LYS A 24 2.67 -16.38 12.03
C LYS A 24 1.85 -15.16 11.57
N ILE A 25 1.03 -14.61 12.48
CA ILE A 25 0.29 -13.38 12.24
C ILE A 25 1.07 -12.23 12.91
N LYS A 26 1.47 -11.24 12.12
CA LYS A 26 2.11 -10.04 12.62
C LYS A 26 1.07 -8.92 12.67
N ILE A 27 0.90 -8.33 13.87
CA ILE A 27 0.07 -7.14 14.07
C ILE A 27 1.00 -5.97 14.32
N GLU A 28 0.85 -4.91 13.54
CA GLU A 28 1.60 -3.66 13.69
C GLU A 28 0.61 -2.54 13.99
N VAL A 29 0.92 -1.74 15.00
CA VAL A 29 0.13 -0.57 15.39
C VAL A 29 1.00 0.67 15.21
N ASP A 30 0.50 1.63 14.42
CA ASP A 30 1.09 2.97 14.32
C ASP A 30 0.45 3.86 15.39
N THR A 31 1.25 4.31 16.34
CA THR A 31 0.78 5.15 17.46
C THR A 31 0.83 6.66 17.16
N GLN A 32 1.48 7.04 16.05
CA GLN A 32 1.59 8.42 15.57
C GLN A 32 1.34 8.52 14.07
N PRO A 33 0.16 8.11 13.59
CA PRO A 33 -0.14 8.15 12.17
C PRO A 33 -0.16 9.60 11.66
N PRO A 34 0.29 9.84 10.41
CA PRO A 34 0.15 11.15 9.78
C PRO A 34 -1.31 11.60 9.82
N LEU A 35 -1.52 12.89 10.12
CA LEU A 35 -2.86 13.46 10.28
C LEU A 35 -3.57 13.64 8.92
N LYS A 36 -4.75 14.28 8.96
CA LYS A 36 -5.58 14.61 7.79
C LYS A 36 -6.03 13.40 6.97
N PHE A 37 -6.05 12.22 7.56
CA PHE A 37 -6.66 11.03 6.95
C PHE A 37 -8.19 11.05 7.11
N LYS A 38 -8.89 10.47 6.13
CA LYS A 38 -10.34 10.29 6.16
C LYS A 38 -10.68 8.85 6.50
N THR A 39 -11.75 8.67 7.28
CA THR A 39 -12.23 7.34 7.66
C THR A 39 -13.70 7.16 7.32
N GLU A 40 -14.08 5.92 7.12
CA GLU A 40 -15.47 5.49 6.93
C GLU A 40 -15.80 4.33 7.88
N GLN A 41 -17.08 4.16 8.20
CA GLN A 41 -17.54 3.00 8.96
C GLN A 41 -17.92 1.87 8.01
N LYS A 42 -17.43 0.66 8.31
CA LYS A 42 -17.75 -0.56 7.56
C LYS A 42 -18.29 -1.63 8.48
N LEU A 43 -19.34 -2.31 8.04
CA LEU A 43 -19.86 -3.49 8.69
C LEU A 43 -19.08 -4.71 8.21
N LEU A 44 -18.36 -5.36 9.11
CA LEU A 44 -17.78 -6.68 8.90
C LEU A 44 -18.75 -7.74 9.40
N LEU A 45 -18.93 -8.81 8.62
CA LEU A 45 -19.89 -9.87 8.92
C LEU A 45 -19.22 -11.14 9.47
N LEU A 46 -17.93 -11.33 9.23
CA LEU A 46 -17.17 -12.52 9.63
C LEU A 46 -15.91 -12.12 10.43
N PRO A 47 -15.50 -12.91 11.44
CA PRO A 47 -16.19 -14.09 11.99
C PRO A 47 -17.46 -13.75 12.81
N GLN A 48 -17.60 -12.50 13.22
CA GLN A 48 -18.76 -11.94 13.92
C GLN A 48 -19.13 -10.61 13.29
N SER A 49 -20.38 -10.23 13.36
CA SER A 49 -20.86 -8.93 12.85
C SER A 49 -20.44 -7.81 13.79
N PHE A 50 -19.67 -6.85 13.30
CA PHE A 50 -19.29 -5.64 14.03
C PHE A 50 -19.02 -4.47 13.10
N MET A 51 -19.22 -3.27 13.62
CA MET A 51 -18.85 -2.04 12.93
C MET A 51 -17.40 -1.70 13.22
N THR A 52 -16.64 -1.40 12.17
CA THR A 52 -15.26 -0.94 12.29
C THR A 52 -15.04 0.35 11.53
N ARG A 53 -14.05 1.12 11.95
CA ARG A 53 -13.61 2.32 11.26
C ARG A 53 -12.40 1.99 10.39
N CYS A 54 -12.54 2.23 9.09
CA CYS A 54 -11.49 2.00 8.11
C CYS A 54 -11.04 3.32 7.49
N PHE A 55 -9.81 3.39 7.01
CA PHE A 55 -9.40 4.46 6.11
C PHE A 55 -10.21 4.40 4.82
N THR A 56 -10.53 5.56 4.24
CA THR A 56 -11.12 5.63 2.90
C THR A 56 -10.11 5.17 1.84
N LEU A 57 -10.60 4.72 0.70
CA LEU A 57 -9.72 4.32 -0.41
C LEU A 57 -8.79 5.44 -0.88
N PRO A 58 -9.24 6.70 -1.01
CA PRO A 58 -8.35 7.82 -1.32
C PRO A 58 -7.21 8.01 -0.33
N THR A 59 -7.49 7.90 0.96
CA THR A 59 -6.48 7.99 2.03
C THR A 59 -5.49 6.82 1.97
N LEU A 60 -5.97 5.59 1.72
CA LEU A 60 -5.10 4.43 1.52
C LEU A 60 -4.22 4.60 0.27
N PHE A 61 -4.78 5.15 -0.80
CA PHE A 61 -4.02 5.44 -2.01
C PHE A 61 -2.88 6.44 -1.75
N ALA A 62 -3.13 7.49 -0.96
CA ALA A 62 -2.09 8.42 -0.52
C ALA A 62 -0.93 7.72 0.21
N GLY A 63 -1.24 6.78 1.10
CA GLY A 63 -0.23 5.97 1.77
C GLY A 63 0.61 5.11 0.81
N LYS A 64 -0.03 4.54 -0.22
CA LYS A 64 0.65 3.74 -1.25
C LYS A 64 1.52 4.60 -2.15
N MET A 65 1.05 5.77 -2.56
CA MET A 65 1.84 6.70 -3.38
C MET A 65 3.04 7.25 -2.62
N HIS A 66 2.87 7.59 -1.35
CA HIS A 66 4.00 7.96 -0.50
C HIS A 66 5.06 6.82 -0.46
N ALA A 67 4.63 5.57 -0.27
CA ALA A 67 5.54 4.44 -0.25
C ALA A 67 6.25 4.24 -1.61
N LEU A 68 5.54 4.38 -2.73
CA LEU A 68 6.09 4.23 -4.07
C LEU A 68 7.18 5.26 -4.37
N VAL A 69 6.93 6.53 -4.00
CA VAL A 69 7.85 7.65 -4.28
C VAL A 69 9.05 7.65 -3.35
N TYR A 70 8.83 7.47 -2.04
CA TYR A 70 9.86 7.73 -1.03
C TYR A 70 10.58 6.51 -0.50
N ARG A 71 10.06 5.30 -0.74
CA ARG A 71 10.69 4.10 -0.21
C ARG A 71 11.99 3.80 -0.94
N ALA A 72 13.11 4.10 -0.29
CA ALA A 72 14.44 3.74 -0.75
C ALA A 72 14.82 2.38 -0.16
N TRP A 73 14.66 1.30 -0.90
CA TRP A 73 15.23 0.02 -0.54
C TRP A 73 16.60 -0.09 -1.21
N LYS A 74 17.65 -0.32 -0.42
CA LYS A 74 18.97 -0.65 -0.94
C LYS A 74 18.81 -1.83 -1.92
N ASN A 75 18.92 -1.60 -3.21
CA ASN A 75 18.89 -2.60 -4.29
C ASN A 75 17.62 -3.47 -4.43
N ARG A 76 16.47 -3.09 -3.87
CA ARG A 76 15.23 -3.84 -4.04
C ARG A 76 14.06 -2.91 -4.37
N VAL A 77 13.30 -3.27 -5.40
CA VAL A 77 12.02 -2.64 -5.71
C VAL A 77 10.90 -3.47 -5.08
N LYS A 78 9.90 -2.83 -4.49
CA LYS A 78 8.73 -3.52 -3.96
C LYS A 78 7.61 -3.48 -5.00
N GLY A 79 7.55 -4.50 -5.84
CA GLY A 79 6.60 -4.59 -6.97
C GLY A 79 5.14 -4.46 -6.57
N ARG A 80 4.78 -4.86 -5.33
CA ARG A 80 3.42 -4.71 -4.81
C ARG A 80 2.95 -3.26 -4.72
N ASP A 81 3.83 -2.29 -4.48
CA ASP A 81 3.45 -0.88 -4.45
C ASP A 81 3.05 -0.41 -5.88
N TRP A 82 3.63 -1.00 -6.93
CA TRP A 82 3.28 -0.77 -8.34
C TRP A 82 1.96 -1.41 -8.72
N TYR A 83 1.71 -2.63 -8.24
CA TYR A 83 0.44 -3.32 -8.42
C TYR A 83 -0.70 -2.53 -7.75
N ASP A 84 -0.49 -2.06 -6.53
CA ASP A 84 -1.46 -1.23 -5.82
C ASP A 84 -1.71 0.08 -6.58
N PHE A 85 -0.67 0.74 -7.12
CA PHE A 85 -0.81 1.96 -7.91
C PHE A 85 -1.71 1.72 -9.15
N GLU A 86 -1.42 0.69 -9.94
CA GLU A 86 -2.26 0.30 -11.06
C GLU A 86 -3.71 0.06 -10.63
N TRP A 87 -3.90 -0.69 -9.54
CA TRP A 87 -5.21 -1.02 -9.03
C TRP A 87 -6.03 0.23 -8.70
N TYR A 88 -5.48 1.19 -7.98
CA TYR A 88 -6.19 2.42 -7.61
C TYR A 88 -6.58 3.25 -8.84
N VAL A 89 -5.68 3.40 -9.81
CA VAL A 89 -5.94 4.14 -11.04
C VAL A 89 -7.03 3.45 -11.87
N ARG A 90 -6.96 2.13 -12.05
CA ARG A 90 -7.97 1.35 -12.78
C ARG A 90 -9.36 1.44 -12.18
N HIS A 91 -9.46 1.55 -10.86
CA HIS A 91 -10.74 1.71 -10.16
C HIS A 91 -11.18 3.18 -10.04
N ASN A 92 -10.48 4.11 -10.70
CA ASN A 92 -10.77 5.55 -10.67
C ASN A 92 -10.85 6.12 -9.24
N ILE A 93 -10.10 5.56 -8.29
CA ILE A 93 -10.02 6.08 -6.93
C ILE A 93 -9.21 7.38 -6.96
N PRO A 94 -9.73 8.51 -6.46
CA PRO A 94 -8.97 9.74 -6.39
C PRO A 94 -7.90 9.64 -5.29
N LEU A 95 -6.79 10.35 -5.48
CA LEU A 95 -5.72 10.44 -4.51
C LEU A 95 -6.02 11.55 -3.50
N ASP A 96 -6.06 11.22 -2.22
CA ASP A 96 -6.13 12.21 -1.14
C ASP A 96 -4.79 12.96 -1.03
N PHE A 97 -4.70 14.06 -1.78
CA PHE A 97 -3.47 14.84 -1.85
C PHE A 97 -3.13 15.51 -0.52
N THR A 98 -4.14 15.91 0.25
CA THR A 98 -3.96 16.52 1.55
C THR A 98 -3.26 15.56 2.53
N HIS A 99 -3.70 14.31 2.58
CA HIS A 99 -3.07 13.29 3.40
C HIS A 99 -1.69 12.89 2.88
N LEU A 100 -1.50 12.84 1.56
CA LEU A 100 -0.18 12.58 0.95
C LEU A 100 0.85 13.63 1.34
N SER A 101 0.48 14.92 1.25
CA SER A 101 1.37 16.04 1.64
C SER A 101 1.72 16.00 3.12
N GLU A 102 0.75 15.68 3.98
CA GLU A 102 0.99 15.52 5.42
C GLU A 102 1.99 14.39 5.72
N ARG A 103 1.86 13.27 4.99
CA ARG A 103 2.81 12.15 5.12
C ARG A 103 4.22 12.54 4.69
N ALA A 104 4.36 13.26 3.58
CA ALA A 104 5.66 13.72 3.10
C ALA A 104 6.29 14.71 4.08
N LEU A 105 5.51 15.64 4.62
CA LEU A 105 5.98 16.57 5.64
C LEU A 105 6.46 15.84 6.90
N GLN A 106 5.68 14.89 7.41
CA GLN A 106 6.01 14.19 8.67
C GLN A 106 7.21 13.25 8.52
N PHE A 107 7.28 12.47 7.44
CA PHE A 107 8.31 11.43 7.30
C PHE A 107 9.56 11.88 6.52
N ASN A 108 9.41 12.86 5.64
CA ASN A 108 10.48 13.30 4.75
C ASN A 108 10.88 14.76 4.98
N GLN A 109 10.14 15.49 5.83
CA GLN A 109 10.33 16.94 6.08
C GLN A 109 10.24 17.76 4.77
N GLU A 110 9.33 17.33 3.88
CA GLU A 110 9.18 17.87 2.57
C GLU A 110 7.76 18.40 2.34
N GLU A 111 7.67 19.67 1.96
CA GLU A 111 6.44 20.28 1.43
C GLU A 111 6.49 20.25 -0.10
N PHE A 112 5.41 19.79 -0.72
CA PHE A 112 5.29 19.81 -2.18
C PHE A 112 3.85 20.05 -2.63
N ASP A 113 3.73 20.57 -3.83
CA ASP A 113 2.47 20.67 -4.55
C ASP A 113 2.23 19.44 -5.46
N LYS A 114 1.08 19.44 -6.13
CA LYS A 114 0.71 18.32 -7.03
C LYS A 114 1.69 18.17 -8.19
N GLU A 115 2.24 19.26 -8.67
CA GLU A 115 3.16 19.31 -9.81
C GLU A 115 4.50 18.65 -9.45
N THR A 116 5.06 19.07 -8.33
CA THR A 116 6.29 18.47 -7.77
C THR A 116 6.11 16.99 -7.44
N PHE A 117 4.94 16.60 -6.88
CA PHE A 117 4.63 15.20 -6.65
C PHE A 117 4.63 14.39 -7.94
N LEU A 118 3.94 14.87 -8.99
CA LEU A 118 3.87 14.18 -10.28
C LEU A 118 5.25 14.09 -10.95
N GLN A 119 6.07 15.11 -10.81
CA GLN A 119 7.45 15.09 -11.29
C GLN A 119 8.24 13.96 -10.59
N LYS A 120 8.24 13.91 -9.27
CA LYS A 120 8.93 12.87 -8.49
C LYS A 120 8.42 11.47 -8.83
N LEU A 121 7.11 11.32 -8.95
CA LEU A 121 6.50 10.06 -9.36
C LEU A 121 7.03 9.63 -10.74
N ASN A 122 6.99 10.51 -11.72
CA ASN A 122 7.47 10.23 -13.07
C ASN A 122 8.96 9.85 -13.09
N GLU A 123 9.81 10.57 -12.35
CA GLU A 123 11.22 10.24 -12.20
C GLU A 123 11.41 8.83 -11.62
N ARG A 124 10.62 8.48 -10.57
CA ARG A 124 10.65 7.16 -9.95
C ARG A 124 10.20 6.06 -10.91
N LEU A 125 9.12 6.30 -11.66
CA LEU A 125 8.57 5.36 -12.63
C LEU A 125 9.53 5.13 -13.81
N ALA A 126 10.17 6.19 -14.30
CA ALA A 126 11.12 6.11 -15.41
C ALA A 126 12.42 5.39 -15.04
N ALA A 127 12.92 5.58 -13.82
CA ALA A 127 14.21 5.06 -13.37
C ALA A 127 14.13 3.60 -12.86
N ALA A 128 12.95 3.04 -12.67
CA ALA A 128 12.82 1.71 -12.07
C ALA A 128 13.18 0.58 -13.06
N ASP A 129 13.83 -0.45 -12.56
CA ASP A 129 13.99 -1.71 -13.30
C ASP A 129 12.66 -2.49 -13.28
N ILE A 130 11.93 -2.40 -14.36
CA ILE A 130 10.61 -3.03 -14.51
C ILE A 130 10.65 -4.55 -14.39
N ASN A 131 11.78 -5.19 -14.70
CA ASN A 131 11.93 -6.64 -14.57
C ASN A 131 12.00 -7.04 -13.09
N GLN A 132 12.70 -6.25 -12.27
CA GLN A 132 12.70 -6.46 -10.82
C GLN A 132 11.31 -6.21 -10.21
N VAL A 133 10.59 -5.18 -10.69
CA VAL A 133 9.20 -4.91 -10.26
C VAL A 133 8.31 -6.11 -10.54
N LYS A 134 8.35 -6.65 -11.77
CA LYS A 134 7.60 -7.84 -12.17
C LYS A 134 7.97 -9.07 -11.34
N ALA A 135 9.25 -9.32 -11.16
CA ALA A 135 9.73 -10.48 -10.39
C ALA A 135 9.28 -10.44 -8.93
N ASP A 136 9.27 -9.25 -8.28
CA ASP A 136 8.84 -9.11 -6.88
C ASP A 136 7.33 -9.34 -6.71
N VAL A 137 6.52 -8.98 -7.70
CA VAL A 137 5.06 -9.11 -7.61
C VAL A 137 4.53 -10.46 -8.12
N LEU A 138 5.26 -11.11 -9.02
CA LEU A 138 4.85 -12.35 -9.69
C LEU A 138 4.31 -13.44 -8.75
N PRO A 139 4.91 -13.70 -7.56
CA PRO A 139 4.40 -14.73 -6.63
C PRO A 139 3.01 -14.43 -6.07
N PHE A 140 2.51 -13.20 -6.18
CA PHE A 140 1.23 -12.74 -5.63
C PHE A 140 0.15 -12.57 -6.69
N VAL A 141 0.51 -12.67 -7.97
CA VAL A 141 -0.41 -12.49 -9.10
C VAL A 141 -0.97 -13.83 -9.54
N ARG A 142 -2.29 -13.90 -9.65
CA ARG A 142 -2.99 -15.14 -10.03
C ARG A 142 -2.74 -15.50 -11.50
N ASN A 143 -2.68 -14.51 -12.37
CA ASN A 143 -2.43 -14.67 -13.80
C ASN A 143 -1.18 -13.87 -14.23
N PRO A 144 -0.03 -14.51 -14.42
CA PRO A 144 1.21 -13.82 -14.80
C PRO A 144 1.12 -12.96 -16.05
N LYS A 145 0.22 -13.29 -17.00
CA LYS A 145 0.01 -12.52 -18.23
C LYS A 145 -0.49 -11.10 -17.99
N GLU A 146 -1.06 -10.83 -16.82
CA GLU A 146 -1.44 -9.46 -16.44
C GLU A 146 -0.25 -8.51 -16.36
N LEU A 147 0.95 -9.05 -16.15
CA LEU A 147 2.19 -8.29 -16.07
C LEU A 147 2.85 -8.04 -17.44
N ASP A 148 2.35 -8.64 -18.52
CA ASP A 148 2.98 -8.52 -19.85
C ASP A 148 2.95 -7.07 -20.34
N ILE A 149 1.88 -6.33 -20.06
CA ILE A 149 1.75 -4.92 -20.42
C ILE A 149 2.66 -3.97 -19.63
N TRP A 150 3.16 -4.42 -18.49
CA TRP A 150 3.93 -3.57 -17.61
C TRP A 150 5.25 -3.15 -18.25
N SER A 151 5.43 -1.85 -18.36
CA SER A 151 6.64 -1.16 -18.81
C SER A 151 6.73 0.18 -18.09
N ASN A 152 7.88 0.81 -18.12
CA ASN A 152 8.00 2.17 -17.58
C ASN A 152 7.01 3.12 -18.26
N ASP A 153 6.88 3.03 -19.59
CA ASP A 153 5.92 3.85 -20.36
C ASP A 153 4.46 3.60 -19.95
N TYR A 154 4.10 2.34 -19.69
CA TYR A 154 2.77 2.00 -19.18
C TYR A 154 2.47 2.72 -17.86
N PHE A 155 3.40 2.67 -16.91
CA PHE A 155 3.21 3.34 -15.63
C PHE A 155 3.25 4.86 -15.73
N LEU A 156 4.03 5.43 -16.64
CA LEU A 156 4.01 6.86 -16.96
C LEU A 156 2.66 7.31 -17.56
N GLN A 157 1.99 6.47 -18.36
CA GLN A 157 0.63 6.75 -18.81
C GLN A 157 -0.38 6.66 -17.67
N LEU A 158 -0.26 5.68 -16.77
CA LEU A 158 -1.12 5.61 -15.58
C LEU A 158 -0.97 6.85 -14.68
N ALA A 159 0.24 7.38 -14.53
CA ALA A 159 0.48 8.59 -13.74
C ALA A 159 -0.32 9.80 -14.25
N LYS A 160 -0.52 9.92 -15.57
CA LYS A 160 -1.35 10.99 -16.18
C LYS A 160 -2.84 10.83 -15.88
N MET A 161 -3.28 9.65 -15.46
CA MET A 161 -4.68 9.35 -15.17
C MET A 161 -5.04 9.55 -13.69
N ILE A 162 -4.07 9.89 -12.84
CA ILE A 162 -4.31 10.15 -11.42
C ILE A 162 -5.31 11.30 -11.28
N ARG A 163 -6.36 11.05 -10.50
CA ARG A 163 -7.30 12.07 -10.05
C ARG A 163 -6.96 12.45 -8.62
N PHE A 164 -7.14 13.71 -8.29
CA PHE A 164 -6.94 14.23 -6.94
C PHE A 164 -8.29 14.64 -6.34
N GLU A 165 -8.44 14.44 -5.04
CA GLU A 165 -9.51 15.05 -4.26
C GLU A 165 -9.01 16.15 -3.33
#